data_863bf4a69254186159e93e71aa0451cd
#
_entry.id   863bf4a69254186159e93e71aa0451cd
#
_cell.length_a   1.000
_cell.length_b   1.000
_cell.length_c   1.000
_cell.angle_alpha   90.00
_cell.angle_beta   90.00
_cell.angle_gamma   90.00
#
_symmetry.space_group_name_H-M   'P 1'
#
loop_
_entity.id
_entity.type
_entity.pdbx_description
1 polymer ?
#
loop_
_entity_poly.entity_id
_entity_poly.type
_entity_poly.pdbx_seq_one_letter_code
_entity_poly.pdbx_strand_id
1 'polypeptide(L)'
;TILEDFIEAHPDFSYRGARGTIAVTGYNGIFGYRTSDYWYNWNCEYFDQQNAEERQRMYYNNENIEADKAAAKEIAAAMKELGWTIASHSWGHIYIGSSSYGRVCWDSDMWEREVAPLVGGTDIIIFAFGEDLDGWQGYAADNEKFLYLKQKGFDYYCNVDASSEHWIQIGANKDYFRQARRNLDGTRMWEAVMSYTD
;
A
#
# COMPACT_ATOMS: atom_id res chain seq x y z
N THR A 1 19.06 4.66 9.70
CA THR A 1 18.50 5.34 8.50
C THR A 1 18.30 6.83 8.79
N ILE A 2 18.22 7.67 7.76
CA ILE A 2 18.08 9.14 7.95
C ILE A 2 16.94 9.49 8.92
N LEU A 3 15.78 8.85 8.79
CA LEU A 3 14.65 9.13 9.67
C LEU A 3 14.82 8.54 11.08
N GLU A 4 15.39 7.35 11.21
CA GLU A 4 15.69 6.78 12.52
C GLU A 4 16.74 7.60 13.27
N ASP A 5 17.80 8.01 12.57
CA ASP A 5 18.85 8.88 13.14
C ASP A 5 18.26 10.24 13.57
N PHE A 6 17.30 10.76 12.78
CA PHE A 6 16.57 11.98 13.13
C PHE A 6 15.67 11.78 14.37
N ILE A 7 14.94 10.69 14.45
CA ILE A 7 14.08 10.37 15.62
C ILE A 7 14.94 10.18 16.88
N GLU A 8 16.09 9.54 16.76
CA GLU A 8 17.03 9.38 17.88
C GLU A 8 17.55 10.75 18.38
N ALA A 9 17.88 11.66 17.46
CA ALA A 9 18.31 13.01 17.79
C ALA A 9 17.17 13.92 18.29
N HIS A 10 15.92 13.63 17.91
CA HIS A 10 14.71 14.43 18.20
C HIS A 10 13.58 13.52 18.72
N PRO A 11 13.68 12.96 19.92
CA PRO A 11 12.72 11.98 20.43
C PRO A 11 11.30 12.53 20.62
N ASP A 12 11.13 13.83 20.73
CA ASP A 12 9.84 14.53 20.77
C ASP A 12 9.10 14.54 19.41
N PHE A 13 9.81 14.31 18.30
CA PHE A 13 9.21 14.14 16.99
C PHE A 13 8.34 12.88 16.89
N SER A 14 8.69 11.84 17.62
CA SER A 14 7.98 10.56 17.61
C SER A 14 7.14 10.37 18.86
N TYR A 15 5.84 10.61 18.75
CA TYR A 15 4.93 10.45 19.89
C TYR A 15 4.96 9.01 20.43
N ARG A 16 5.46 8.85 21.67
CA ARG A 16 5.60 7.55 22.35
C ARG A 16 6.40 6.50 21.57
N GLY A 17 7.33 6.92 20.74
CA GLY A 17 8.12 6.02 19.90
C GLY A 17 7.40 5.49 18.66
N ALA A 18 6.22 6.03 18.30
CA ALA A 18 5.48 5.62 17.10
C ALA A 18 6.33 5.78 15.83
N ARG A 19 6.12 4.88 14.89
CA ARG A 19 6.61 4.97 13.52
C ARG A 19 5.45 5.12 12.55
N GLY A 20 5.78 5.38 11.31
CA GLY A 20 4.78 5.53 10.25
C GLY A 20 4.33 4.20 9.64
N THR A 21 3.43 4.32 8.67
CA THR A 21 3.00 3.23 7.81
C THR A 21 3.57 3.44 6.41
N ILE A 22 4.20 2.42 5.85
CA ILE A 22 4.70 2.43 4.47
C ILE A 22 3.80 1.53 3.65
N ALA A 23 3.14 2.11 2.64
CA ALA A 23 2.31 1.37 1.71
C ALA A 23 3.13 0.96 0.48
N VAL A 24 3.12 -0.33 0.15
CA VAL A 24 3.89 -0.90 -0.95
C VAL A 24 2.98 -1.39 -2.08
N THR A 25 3.43 -1.17 -3.31
CA THR A 25 2.88 -1.80 -4.52
C THR A 25 3.77 -2.97 -4.92
N GLY A 26 3.24 -3.92 -5.70
CA GLY A 26 3.98 -5.13 -6.08
C GLY A 26 4.49 -5.13 -7.52
N TYR A 27 3.78 -4.46 -8.43
CA TYR A 27 4.00 -4.64 -9.88
C TYR A 27 5.44 -4.39 -10.35
N ASN A 28 6.15 -3.51 -9.70
CA ASN A 28 7.54 -3.19 -10.05
C ASN A 28 8.56 -3.69 -9.00
N GLY A 29 8.08 -4.51 -8.06
CA GLY A 29 8.84 -4.95 -6.89
C GLY A 29 8.76 -3.98 -5.72
N ILE A 30 9.39 -4.32 -4.59
CA ILE A 30 9.31 -3.57 -3.34
C ILE A 30 10.69 -3.16 -2.85
N PHE A 31 10.74 -2.06 -2.09
CA PHE A 31 11.96 -1.51 -1.45
C PHE A 31 13.14 -1.28 -2.42
N GLY A 32 12.86 -1.02 -3.70
CA GLY A 32 13.88 -0.82 -4.73
C GLY A 32 14.36 -2.09 -5.44
N TYR A 33 13.94 -3.27 -4.99
CA TYR A 33 14.25 -4.56 -5.59
C TYR A 33 13.19 -4.99 -6.61
N ARG A 34 13.60 -5.69 -7.67
CA ARG A 34 12.71 -6.19 -8.72
C ARG A 34 12.20 -7.58 -8.38
N THR A 35 11.21 -7.64 -7.45
CA THR A 35 10.73 -8.87 -6.84
C THR A 35 9.51 -9.49 -7.51
N SER A 36 8.92 -8.85 -8.52
CA SER A 36 7.73 -9.35 -9.19
C SER A 36 8.04 -10.46 -10.18
N ASP A 37 7.60 -11.67 -9.91
CA ASP A 37 7.70 -12.80 -10.84
C ASP A 37 6.92 -12.53 -12.14
N TYR A 38 5.79 -11.88 -12.05
CA TYR A 38 4.93 -11.58 -13.19
C TYR A 38 5.64 -10.73 -14.27
N TRP A 39 6.55 -9.84 -13.88
CA TRP A 39 7.26 -8.95 -14.80
C TRP A 39 8.70 -9.35 -15.07
N TYR A 40 9.39 -9.90 -14.08
CA TYR A 40 10.84 -10.03 -14.11
C TYR A 40 11.34 -11.48 -14.06
N ASN A 41 10.44 -12.48 -13.96
CA ASN A 41 10.83 -13.90 -13.95
C ASN A 41 10.22 -14.64 -15.13
N TRP A 42 10.93 -14.66 -16.26
CA TRP A 42 10.45 -15.26 -17.50
C TRP A 42 10.26 -16.79 -17.43
N ASN A 43 10.81 -17.43 -16.41
CA ASN A 43 10.64 -18.86 -16.14
C ASN A 43 9.47 -19.14 -15.18
N CYS A 44 8.82 -18.13 -14.64
CA CYS A 44 7.69 -18.29 -13.74
C CYS A 44 6.42 -18.67 -14.52
N GLU A 45 5.64 -19.59 -13.98
CA GLU A 45 4.34 -19.98 -14.56
C GLU A 45 3.34 -18.80 -14.66
N TYR A 46 3.54 -17.76 -13.86
CA TYR A 46 2.73 -16.54 -13.86
C TYR A 46 3.19 -15.50 -14.89
N PHE A 47 4.33 -15.70 -15.52
CA PHE A 47 4.79 -14.81 -16.57
C PHE A 47 3.78 -14.81 -17.72
N ASP A 48 3.39 -13.66 -18.20
CA ASP A 48 2.41 -13.53 -19.27
C ASP A 48 2.98 -14.01 -20.61
N GLN A 49 2.79 -15.29 -20.89
CA GLN A 49 3.25 -15.91 -22.11
C GLN A 49 2.53 -15.42 -23.37
N GLN A 50 1.30 -14.90 -23.24
CA GLN A 50 0.52 -14.42 -24.39
C GLN A 50 1.09 -13.13 -24.96
N ASN A 51 1.73 -12.31 -24.12
CA ASN A 51 2.37 -11.06 -24.50
C ASN A 51 3.89 -11.09 -24.26
N ALA A 52 4.50 -12.27 -24.29
CA ALA A 52 5.90 -12.47 -23.92
C ALA A 52 6.87 -11.58 -24.71
N GLU A 53 6.69 -11.41 -26.03
CA GLU A 53 7.55 -10.56 -26.85
C GLU A 53 7.46 -9.08 -26.47
N GLU A 54 6.26 -8.57 -26.20
CA GLU A 54 6.07 -7.19 -25.78
C GLU A 54 6.67 -6.96 -24.40
N ARG A 55 6.45 -7.89 -23.47
CA ARG A 55 7.01 -7.84 -22.13
C ARG A 55 8.53 -7.87 -22.13
N GLN A 56 9.13 -8.72 -22.93
CA GLN A 56 10.58 -8.81 -23.05
C GLN A 56 11.22 -7.54 -23.67
N ARG A 57 10.45 -6.73 -24.41
CA ARG A 57 10.90 -5.42 -24.86
C ARG A 57 10.87 -4.36 -23.78
N MET A 58 9.93 -4.48 -22.84
CA MET A 58 9.70 -3.49 -21.76
C MET A 58 10.43 -3.83 -20.47
N TYR A 59 10.63 -5.11 -20.21
CA TYR A 59 11.18 -5.64 -18.97
C TYR A 59 12.35 -6.58 -19.27
N TYR A 60 13.23 -6.75 -18.30
CA TYR A 60 14.34 -7.70 -18.39
C TYR A 60 14.09 -8.92 -17.50
N ASN A 61 14.72 -10.04 -17.80
CA ASN A 61 14.71 -11.18 -16.88
C ASN A 61 15.65 -10.89 -15.70
N ASN A 62 15.13 -10.90 -14.49
CA ASN A 62 15.95 -10.74 -13.30
C ASN A 62 16.50 -12.09 -12.84
N GLU A 63 17.71 -12.41 -13.26
CA GLU A 63 18.39 -13.67 -12.88
C GLU A 63 18.69 -13.75 -11.38
N ASN A 64 18.64 -12.63 -10.66
CA ASN A 64 18.87 -12.52 -9.22
C ASN A 64 17.58 -12.37 -8.40
N ILE A 65 16.41 -12.66 -8.98
CA ILE A 65 15.10 -12.35 -8.37
C ILE A 65 14.94 -12.96 -6.97
N GLU A 66 15.46 -14.14 -6.71
CA GLU A 66 15.40 -14.79 -5.39
C GLU A 66 16.29 -14.07 -4.36
N ALA A 67 17.44 -13.55 -4.78
CA ALA A 67 18.28 -12.72 -3.91
C ALA A 67 17.60 -11.36 -3.61
N ASP A 68 16.96 -10.75 -4.61
CA ASP A 68 16.16 -9.53 -4.44
C ASP A 68 15.00 -9.74 -3.48
N LYS A 69 14.29 -10.85 -3.59
CA LYS A 69 13.21 -11.23 -2.65
C LYS A 69 13.73 -11.43 -1.23
N ALA A 70 14.88 -12.08 -1.08
CA ALA A 70 15.51 -12.29 0.23
C ALA A 70 15.89 -10.94 0.87
N ALA A 71 16.54 -10.05 0.13
CA ALA A 71 16.89 -8.70 0.59
C ALA A 71 15.65 -7.88 0.97
N ALA A 72 14.59 -7.95 0.17
CA ALA A 72 13.33 -7.28 0.48
C ALA A 72 12.69 -7.78 1.79
N LYS A 73 12.75 -9.10 2.05
CA LYS A 73 12.30 -9.69 3.32
C LYS A 73 13.09 -9.18 4.53
N GLU A 74 14.42 -9.11 4.40
CA GLU A 74 15.29 -8.59 5.46
C GLU A 74 14.96 -7.14 5.80
N ILE A 75 14.73 -6.30 4.77
CA ILE A 75 14.33 -4.91 4.97
C ILE A 75 12.96 -4.84 5.65
N ALA A 76 11.98 -5.61 5.20
CA ALA A 76 10.65 -5.64 5.81
C ALA A 76 10.71 -6.04 7.29
N ALA A 77 11.51 -7.05 7.63
CA ALA A 77 11.72 -7.49 9.00
C ALA A 77 12.35 -6.40 9.86
N ALA A 78 13.45 -5.81 9.39
CA ALA A 78 14.14 -4.74 10.10
C ALA A 78 13.24 -3.52 10.34
N MET A 79 12.42 -3.14 9.36
CA MET A 79 11.46 -2.06 9.51
C MET A 79 10.41 -2.35 10.59
N LYS A 80 9.87 -3.57 10.59
CA LYS A 80 8.89 -4.00 11.61
C LYS A 80 9.50 -4.03 13.01
N GLU A 81 10.74 -4.47 13.16
CA GLU A 81 11.48 -4.43 14.43
C GLU A 81 11.64 -2.99 14.95
N LEU A 82 11.81 -2.03 14.06
CA LEU A 82 11.83 -0.61 14.41
C LEU A 82 10.46 0.00 14.70
N GLY A 83 9.37 -0.76 14.53
CA GLY A 83 8.00 -0.33 14.81
C GLY A 83 7.26 0.24 13.60
N TRP A 84 7.80 0.13 12.37
CA TRP A 84 7.11 0.52 11.15
C TRP A 84 6.00 -0.47 10.81
N THR A 85 4.90 0.06 10.27
CA THR A 85 3.80 -0.74 9.71
C THR A 85 3.95 -0.79 8.19
N ILE A 86 3.70 -1.96 7.58
CA ILE A 86 3.67 -2.11 6.14
C ILE A 86 2.23 -2.37 5.72
N ALA A 87 1.72 -1.58 4.78
CA ALA A 87 0.37 -1.64 4.25
C ALA A 87 0.36 -1.98 2.76
N SER A 88 -0.77 -2.49 2.28
CA SER A 88 -1.00 -2.64 0.84
C SER A 88 -1.32 -1.29 0.19
N HIS A 89 -0.72 -1.04 -0.98
CA HIS A 89 -1.11 0.06 -1.88
C HIS A 89 -1.63 -0.47 -3.21
N SER A 90 -2.31 -1.62 -3.18
CA SER A 90 -2.62 -2.51 -4.30
C SER A 90 -1.37 -3.07 -4.99
N TRP A 91 -1.48 -4.20 -5.69
CA TRP A 91 -0.33 -4.74 -6.42
C TRP A 91 0.03 -3.85 -7.61
N GLY A 92 -0.94 -3.48 -8.41
CA GLY A 92 -0.75 -2.76 -9.66
C GLY A 92 -0.95 -1.24 -9.57
N HIS A 93 -1.05 -0.65 -8.37
CA HIS A 93 -1.36 0.77 -8.18
C HIS A 93 -2.61 1.18 -8.97
N ILE A 94 -3.71 0.44 -8.79
CA ILE A 94 -4.93 0.59 -9.59
C ILE A 94 -5.89 1.66 -9.05
N TYR A 95 -6.74 2.17 -9.93
CA TYR A 95 -7.92 2.97 -9.57
C TYR A 95 -9.01 2.04 -9.01
N ILE A 96 -8.98 1.77 -7.71
CA ILE A 96 -9.79 0.71 -7.08
C ILE A 96 -11.29 0.96 -7.19
N GLY A 97 -11.72 2.21 -7.07
CA GLY A 97 -13.12 2.61 -7.16
C GLY A 97 -13.69 2.39 -8.56
N SER A 98 -12.97 2.85 -9.58
CA SER A 98 -13.41 2.79 -10.99
C SER A 98 -13.05 1.47 -11.68
N SER A 99 -12.18 0.64 -11.12
CA SER A 99 -11.85 -0.69 -11.66
C SER A 99 -13.04 -1.65 -11.56
N SER A 100 -13.12 -2.60 -12.49
CA SER A 100 -14.10 -3.69 -12.38
C SER A 100 -13.82 -4.59 -11.17
N TYR A 101 -14.84 -5.28 -10.67
CA TYR A 101 -14.70 -6.27 -9.59
C TYR A 101 -13.58 -7.29 -9.89
N GLY A 102 -13.60 -7.89 -11.09
CA GLY A 102 -12.58 -8.86 -11.49
C GLY A 102 -11.16 -8.30 -11.50
N ARG A 103 -10.98 -7.00 -11.83
CA ARG A 103 -9.68 -6.32 -11.75
C ARG A 103 -9.21 -6.17 -10.32
N VAL A 104 -10.11 -5.80 -9.40
CA VAL A 104 -9.80 -5.68 -7.97
C VAL A 104 -9.41 -7.04 -7.38
N CYS A 105 -10.16 -8.10 -7.71
CA CYS A 105 -9.85 -9.45 -7.28
C CYS A 105 -8.46 -9.88 -7.75
N TRP A 106 -8.19 -9.73 -9.05
CA TRP A 106 -6.91 -10.11 -9.63
C TRP A 106 -5.74 -9.35 -9.01
N ASP A 107 -5.88 -8.05 -8.81
CA ASP A 107 -4.84 -7.20 -8.20
C ASP A 107 -4.54 -7.61 -6.75
N SER A 108 -5.59 -7.90 -5.97
CA SER A 108 -5.44 -8.36 -4.59
C SER A 108 -4.82 -9.75 -4.50
N ASP A 109 -5.18 -10.66 -5.41
CA ASP A 109 -4.57 -11.99 -5.50
C ASP A 109 -3.09 -11.91 -5.85
N MET A 110 -2.73 -10.97 -6.74
CA MET A 110 -1.33 -10.70 -7.09
C MET A 110 -0.55 -10.14 -5.91
N TRP A 111 -1.16 -9.23 -5.11
CA TRP A 111 -0.53 -8.71 -3.90
C TRP A 111 -0.27 -9.82 -2.88
N GLU A 112 -1.25 -10.68 -2.65
CA GLU A 112 -1.11 -11.86 -1.79
C GLU A 112 0.00 -12.81 -2.25
N ARG A 113 0.13 -12.99 -3.57
CA ARG A 113 1.10 -13.91 -4.17
C ARG A 113 2.53 -13.36 -4.13
N GLU A 114 2.71 -12.10 -4.50
CA GLU A 114 4.04 -11.54 -4.76
C GLU A 114 4.58 -10.65 -3.64
N VAL A 115 3.71 -10.02 -2.85
CA VAL A 115 4.12 -9.05 -1.83
C VAL A 115 3.97 -9.59 -0.43
N ALA A 116 2.83 -10.16 -0.09
CA ALA A 116 2.57 -10.66 1.27
C ALA A 116 3.63 -11.65 1.78
N PRO A 117 4.18 -12.57 0.97
CA PRO A 117 5.24 -13.48 1.42
C PRO A 117 6.57 -12.77 1.76
N LEU A 118 6.76 -11.56 1.24
CA LEU A 118 7.98 -10.76 1.47
C LEU A 118 7.84 -9.86 2.69
N VAL A 119 6.66 -9.28 2.90
CA VAL A 119 6.44 -8.32 3.98
C VAL A 119 5.70 -8.91 5.18
N GLY A 120 5.18 -10.15 5.07
CA GLY A 120 4.21 -10.73 6.00
C GLY A 120 2.88 -9.97 5.90
N GLY A 121 1.74 -10.62 5.91
CA GLY A 121 0.43 -10.02 5.67
C GLY A 121 0.15 -8.68 6.36
N THR A 122 -0.86 -7.98 5.90
CA THR A 122 -1.35 -6.72 6.47
C THR A 122 -2.87 -6.68 6.42
N ASP A 123 -3.48 -6.02 7.39
CA ASP A 123 -4.90 -5.72 7.44
C ASP A 123 -5.23 -4.28 6.96
N ILE A 124 -4.22 -3.55 6.48
CA ILE A 124 -4.34 -2.16 6.04
C ILE A 124 -4.19 -2.08 4.52
N ILE A 125 -5.19 -1.47 3.87
CA ILE A 125 -5.11 -1.06 2.47
C ILE A 125 -5.19 0.46 2.33
N ILE A 126 -4.24 1.03 1.62
CA ILE A 126 -4.16 2.46 1.32
C ILE A 126 -4.43 2.61 -0.17
N PHE A 127 -5.54 3.23 -0.53
CA PHE A 127 -5.97 3.35 -1.91
C PHE A 127 -5.09 4.31 -2.72
N ALA A 128 -4.76 3.89 -3.93
CA ALA A 128 -4.06 4.73 -4.89
C ALA A 128 -4.98 5.83 -5.46
N PHE A 129 -4.39 6.90 -5.98
CA PHE A 129 -5.07 8.01 -6.66
C PHE A 129 -6.14 8.74 -5.84
N GLY A 130 -6.24 8.48 -4.54
CA GLY A 130 -7.28 9.07 -3.70
C GLY A 130 -8.67 8.47 -3.89
N GLU A 131 -8.79 7.39 -4.67
CA GLU A 131 -10.06 6.69 -4.85
C GLU A 131 -10.50 5.93 -3.59
N ASP A 132 -11.76 5.49 -3.61
CA ASP A 132 -12.37 4.68 -2.57
C ASP A 132 -13.37 3.69 -3.20
N LEU A 133 -13.82 2.70 -2.43
CA LEU A 133 -14.73 1.65 -2.92
C LEU A 133 -16.15 2.17 -3.16
N ASP A 134 -16.58 3.18 -2.40
CA ASP A 134 -17.95 3.72 -2.44
C ASP A 134 -17.97 5.25 -2.27
N GLY A 135 -16.98 5.92 -2.83
CA GLY A 135 -16.82 7.36 -2.73
C GLY A 135 -16.72 7.80 -1.26
N TRP A 136 -17.57 8.73 -0.84
CA TRP A 136 -17.62 9.24 0.53
C TRP A 136 -18.57 8.47 1.46
N GLN A 137 -19.40 7.54 0.91
CA GLN A 137 -20.35 6.77 1.68
C GLN A 137 -19.69 5.60 2.43
N GLY A 138 -20.35 5.11 3.47
CA GLY A 138 -19.93 3.88 4.14
C GLY A 138 -20.16 2.66 3.25
N TYR A 139 -19.30 1.65 3.42
CA TYR A 139 -19.41 0.44 2.60
C TYR A 139 -20.69 -0.32 2.91
N ALA A 140 -21.48 -0.53 1.86
CA ALA A 140 -22.70 -1.32 1.95
C ALA A 140 -22.38 -2.81 2.11
N ALA A 141 -23.27 -3.55 2.78
CA ALA A 141 -23.09 -4.97 3.02
C ALA A 141 -23.09 -5.84 1.75
N ASP A 142 -23.53 -5.28 0.62
CA ASP A 142 -23.55 -5.90 -0.71
C ASP A 142 -22.49 -5.33 -1.66
N ASN A 143 -21.60 -4.45 -1.20
CA ASN A 143 -20.48 -3.97 -1.99
C ASN A 143 -19.49 -5.12 -2.22
N GLU A 144 -19.51 -5.68 -3.43
CA GLU A 144 -18.73 -6.87 -3.78
C GLU A 144 -17.21 -6.69 -3.64
N LYS A 145 -16.69 -5.47 -3.95
CA LYS A 145 -15.27 -5.16 -3.79
C LYS A 145 -14.87 -5.13 -2.32
N PHE A 146 -15.70 -4.49 -1.47
CA PHE A 146 -15.49 -4.47 -0.03
C PHE A 146 -15.50 -5.88 0.54
N LEU A 147 -16.50 -6.68 0.22
CA LEU A 147 -16.62 -8.06 0.69
C LEU A 147 -15.40 -8.90 0.31
N TYR A 148 -14.90 -8.73 -0.92
CA TYR A 148 -13.71 -9.44 -1.36
C TYR A 148 -12.46 -9.01 -0.60
N LEU A 149 -12.22 -7.71 -0.47
CA LEU A 149 -11.08 -7.21 0.29
C LEU A 149 -11.15 -7.60 1.78
N LYS A 150 -12.35 -7.60 2.35
CA LYS A 150 -12.60 -8.11 3.70
C LYS A 150 -12.25 -9.58 3.85
N GLN A 151 -12.61 -10.42 2.86
CA GLN A 151 -12.22 -11.83 2.82
C GLN A 151 -10.70 -12.01 2.73
N LYS A 152 -9.98 -11.05 2.10
CA LYS A 152 -8.52 -11.02 2.05
C LYS A 152 -7.86 -10.57 3.36
N GLY A 153 -8.63 -10.20 4.35
CA GLY A 153 -8.16 -9.82 5.68
C GLY A 153 -7.96 -8.33 5.90
N PHE A 154 -8.41 -7.47 4.98
CA PHE A 154 -8.33 -6.04 5.17
C PHE A 154 -9.43 -5.54 6.11
N ASP A 155 -9.03 -4.84 7.16
CA ASP A 155 -9.89 -4.22 8.17
C ASP A 155 -9.79 -2.70 8.18
N TYR A 156 -8.66 -2.14 7.72
CA TYR A 156 -8.36 -0.72 7.69
C TYR A 156 -8.24 -0.21 6.26
N TYR A 157 -9.09 0.76 5.92
CA TYR A 157 -9.23 1.31 4.57
C TYR A 157 -8.89 2.80 4.59
N CYS A 158 -7.87 3.21 3.83
CA CYS A 158 -7.37 4.57 3.83
C CYS A 158 -7.48 5.19 2.45
N ASN A 159 -8.44 6.10 2.27
CA ASN A 159 -8.58 6.94 1.08
C ASN A 159 -7.85 8.27 1.25
N VAL A 160 -7.98 9.18 0.28
CA VAL A 160 -7.54 10.58 0.39
C VAL A 160 -8.76 11.48 0.42
N ASP A 161 -8.81 12.38 1.41
CA ASP A 161 -9.73 13.49 1.42
C ASP A 161 -8.94 14.77 1.72
N ALA A 162 -8.85 15.64 0.74
CA ALA A 162 -8.16 16.93 0.84
C ALA A 162 -9.03 18.03 1.49
N SER A 163 -10.25 17.71 1.93
CA SER A 163 -11.10 18.64 2.66
C SER A 163 -10.45 19.11 3.96
N SER A 164 -10.99 20.14 4.57
CA SER A 164 -10.43 20.76 5.78
C SER A 164 -10.56 19.88 7.02
N GLU A 165 -11.48 18.93 7.03
CA GLU A 165 -11.78 18.12 8.19
C GLU A 165 -11.20 16.72 8.09
N HIS A 166 -10.69 16.21 9.22
CA HIS A 166 -10.36 14.81 9.37
C HIS A 166 -11.62 14.02 9.68
N TRP A 167 -11.78 12.89 9.05
CA TRP A 167 -12.87 12.01 9.40
C TRP A 167 -12.41 10.56 9.51
N ILE A 168 -13.12 9.87 10.37
CA ILE A 168 -12.97 8.44 10.65
C ILE A 168 -14.36 7.83 10.57
N GLN A 169 -14.48 6.67 9.98
CA GLN A 169 -15.71 5.90 9.94
C GLN A 169 -15.45 4.48 10.43
N ILE A 170 -16.34 4.01 11.30
CA ILE A 170 -16.37 2.61 11.73
C ILE A 170 -17.60 1.99 11.09
N GLY A 171 -17.47 0.83 10.48
CA GLY A 171 -18.58 0.08 9.92
C GLY A 171 -19.70 -0.15 10.93
N ALA A 172 -20.95 -0.22 10.46
CA ALA A 172 -22.13 -0.36 11.32
C ALA A 172 -22.03 -1.57 12.27
N ASN A 173 -21.40 -2.64 11.82
CA ASN A 173 -21.15 -3.85 12.61
C ASN A 173 -19.78 -3.86 13.30
N LYS A 174 -19.03 -2.73 13.26
CA LYS A 174 -17.64 -2.62 13.72
C LYS A 174 -16.71 -3.59 12.98
N ASP A 175 -17.02 -3.87 11.74
CA ASP A 175 -16.35 -4.84 10.89
C ASP A 175 -15.25 -4.23 10.01
N TYR A 176 -15.16 -2.90 9.95
CA TYR A 176 -14.07 -2.19 9.32
C TYR A 176 -13.83 -0.82 9.95
N PHE A 177 -12.63 -0.31 9.76
CA PHE A 177 -12.23 1.05 10.05
C PHE A 177 -11.83 1.74 8.74
N ARG A 178 -12.32 2.94 8.50
CA ARG A 178 -12.04 3.74 7.33
C ARG A 178 -11.63 5.14 7.74
N GLN A 179 -10.57 5.67 7.13
CA GLN A 179 -10.11 7.02 7.43
C GLN A 179 -9.64 7.74 6.18
N ALA A 180 -9.83 9.06 6.17
CA ALA A 180 -9.26 9.95 5.18
C ALA A 180 -7.80 10.28 5.52
N ARG A 181 -6.92 10.18 4.53
CA ARG A 181 -5.56 10.71 4.60
C ARG A 181 -5.56 12.14 4.09
N ARG A 182 -4.80 13.01 4.74
CA ARG A 182 -4.51 14.35 4.24
C ARG A 182 -3.09 14.41 3.73
N ASN A 183 -2.89 15.09 2.61
CA ASN A 183 -1.56 15.37 2.12
C ASN A 183 -0.84 16.29 3.11
N LEU A 184 0.39 15.93 3.45
CA LEU A 184 1.31 16.78 4.19
C LEU A 184 2.39 17.22 3.21
N ASP A 185 2.17 18.32 2.55
CA ASP A 185 3.06 18.93 1.58
C ASP A 185 3.44 20.36 1.99
N GLY A 186 4.36 20.98 1.25
CA GLY A 186 4.86 22.33 1.56
C GLY A 186 3.76 23.39 1.60
N THR A 187 2.73 23.28 0.77
CA THR A 187 1.59 24.22 0.76
C THR A 187 0.78 24.09 2.05
N ARG A 188 0.44 22.85 2.45
CA ARG A 188 -0.31 22.58 3.68
C ARG A 188 0.48 22.95 4.93
N MET A 189 1.76 22.69 4.94
CA MET A 189 2.64 23.09 6.05
C MET A 189 2.72 24.60 6.16
N TRP A 190 2.82 25.32 5.04
CA TRP A 190 2.82 26.77 5.01
C TRP A 190 1.49 27.35 5.51
N GLU A 191 0.35 26.87 5.02
CA GLU A 191 -0.98 27.28 5.46
C GLU A 191 -1.15 27.09 6.97
N ALA A 192 -0.69 25.96 7.53
CA ALA A 192 -0.75 25.70 8.95
C ALA A 192 0.08 26.70 9.75
N VAL A 193 1.31 26.99 9.32
CA VAL A 193 2.16 27.99 9.99
C VAL A 193 1.53 29.37 9.96
N MET A 194 1.00 29.79 8.81
CA MET A 194 0.38 31.12 8.67
C MET A 194 -0.91 31.27 9.48
N SER A 195 -1.65 30.20 9.70
CA SER A 195 -2.86 30.23 10.53
C SER A 195 -2.60 30.36 12.03
N TYR A 196 -1.36 30.15 12.48
CA TYR A 196 -0.95 30.32 13.89
C TYR A 196 -0.26 31.68 14.14
N THR A 197 -0.06 32.50 13.13
CA THR A 197 0.65 33.80 13.26
C THR A 197 -0.30 35.02 13.29
N ASP A 198 -1.58 34.80 13.18
CA ASP A 198 -2.67 35.79 13.38
C ASP A 198 -3.31 35.63 14.78
#